data_ec8be4886493d6817c74006626f83633
#
_entry.id   ec8be4886493d6817c74006626f83633
#
_cell.length_a   1.000
_cell.length_b   1.000
_cell.length_c   1.000
_cell.angle_alpha   90.00
_cell.angle_beta   90.00
_cell.angle_gamma   90.00
#
_symmetry.space_group_name_H-M   'P 1'
#
loop_
_entity.id
_entity.type
_entity.pdbx_description
1 polymer ?
#
loop_
_entity_poly.entity_id
_entity_poly.type
_entity_poly.pdbx_seq_one_letter_code
_entity_poly.pdbx_strand_id
1 'polypeptide(L)'
;MPQPTSSRPAIRDFWHDLPREGRLLLSTVAVDALGSGLVVPFGVVYLHEVRDIPLETVGVVLAVPAMVALLLLGPVGSLIDRLGPRRVQLVALVVQIVGSALLGFVRTPAQAAVAMGLIGVGHAAFWPASQSLVAVVVPSAIRQRYYGVNFTLLNLGIGVGGLTSGLLVSASQPSTFTAIYLLDAATFLAPIAVLAGPLRHVGNATSHQPHPDAHPTSYGSVLRDPVFRSVLLVTFFSAFVGYAQFEAGWTAYARTVSDASTRLIGVAFAVNTGTIVLLQLVVIQRLEGHRRTRVLMLMSGVWAASWVLMGLSGLVPGSVVGSVLLLSSMGVFALGETLLSPVAPAVVNDLAPDHLRGRYNAVSAGVFQLAAIAGPVVAGLLLGRRLPAVFVGVLLAGCVVMVLLLRRVERVIPAAANGLRGREDHPAGQVARFSQM
;
A
#
# COMPACT_ATOMS: atom_id res chain seq x y z
N MET A 1 28.32 15.49 -34.68
CA MET A 1 27.64 16.31 -33.68
C MET A 1 27.50 15.49 -32.41
N PRO A 2 28.02 15.90 -31.27
CA PRO A 2 27.85 15.17 -30.03
C PRO A 2 26.38 15.24 -29.64
N GLN A 3 25.77 14.08 -29.34
CA GLN A 3 24.44 14.01 -28.78
C GLN A 3 24.42 14.72 -27.43
N PRO A 4 23.40 15.51 -27.10
CA PRO A 4 23.31 16.17 -25.82
C PRO A 4 23.23 15.08 -24.74
N THR A 5 24.19 15.07 -23.84
CA THR A 5 24.15 14.33 -22.58
C THR A 5 22.82 14.65 -21.90
N SER A 6 21.97 13.63 -21.71
CA SER A 6 20.71 13.76 -21.02
C SER A 6 20.97 14.20 -19.58
N SER A 7 21.05 15.52 -19.36
CA SER A 7 20.97 16.10 -18.02
C SER A 7 19.66 15.59 -17.42
N ARG A 8 19.74 14.86 -16.30
CA ARG A 8 18.54 14.44 -15.55
C ARG A 8 17.73 15.69 -15.28
N PRO A 9 16.48 15.76 -15.79
CA PRO A 9 15.71 16.99 -15.61
C PRO A 9 15.53 17.22 -14.12
N ALA A 10 15.90 18.42 -13.67
CA ALA A 10 15.86 18.80 -12.27
C ALA A 10 14.41 18.70 -11.71
N ILE A 11 14.27 18.53 -10.41
CA ILE A 11 12.96 18.59 -9.72
C ILE A 11 12.22 19.88 -10.09
N ARG A 12 12.96 20.96 -10.34
CA ARG A 12 12.44 22.26 -10.80
C ARG A 12 11.67 22.15 -12.11
N ASP A 13 12.19 21.37 -13.09
CA ASP A 13 11.55 21.17 -14.40
C ASP A 13 10.24 20.41 -14.27
N PHE A 14 10.20 19.42 -13.37
CA PHE A 14 8.96 18.70 -13.06
C PHE A 14 7.85 19.63 -12.56
N TRP A 15 8.16 20.55 -11.63
CA TRP A 15 7.14 21.50 -11.13
C TRP A 15 6.70 22.50 -12.18
N HIS A 16 7.56 22.87 -13.12
CA HIS A 16 7.22 23.73 -14.25
C HIS A 16 6.29 23.02 -15.23
N ASP A 17 6.57 21.77 -15.56
CA ASP A 17 5.82 20.94 -16.51
C ASP A 17 4.49 20.41 -15.94
N LEU A 18 4.35 20.39 -14.62
CA LEU A 18 3.15 19.88 -13.95
C LEU A 18 2.00 20.88 -14.06
N PRO A 19 0.85 20.52 -14.67
CA PRO A 19 -0.33 21.36 -14.73
C PRO A 19 -0.80 21.83 -13.36
N ARG A 20 -1.45 22.98 -13.31
CA ARG A 20 -2.02 23.54 -12.07
C ARG A 20 -2.90 22.52 -11.32
N GLU A 21 -3.73 21.80 -12.07
CA GLU A 21 -4.62 20.77 -11.58
C GLU A 21 -3.85 19.62 -10.90
N GLY A 22 -2.75 19.18 -11.50
CA GLY A 22 -1.85 18.17 -10.92
C GLY A 22 -1.17 18.65 -9.64
N ARG A 23 -0.77 19.92 -9.56
CA ARG A 23 -0.22 20.53 -8.34
C ARG A 23 -1.26 20.59 -7.22
N LEU A 24 -2.51 20.95 -7.54
CA LEU A 24 -3.61 20.97 -6.60
C LEU A 24 -3.92 19.57 -6.06
N LEU A 25 -3.90 18.53 -6.91
CA LEU A 25 -4.08 17.15 -6.45
C LEU A 25 -2.95 16.73 -5.49
N LEU A 26 -1.68 17.01 -5.84
CA LEU A 26 -0.54 16.68 -4.97
C LEU A 26 -0.60 17.39 -3.60
N SER A 27 -1.07 18.65 -3.57
CA SER A 27 -1.15 19.40 -2.30
C SER A 27 -2.10 18.77 -1.29
N THR A 28 -3.12 18.04 -1.75
CA THR A 28 -4.07 17.36 -0.86
C THR A 28 -3.55 16.03 -0.33
N VAL A 29 -2.60 15.41 -1.05
CA VAL A 29 -2.07 14.08 -0.65
C VAL A 29 -1.36 14.13 0.70
N ALA A 30 -0.54 15.15 0.96
CA ALA A 30 0.17 15.26 2.22
C ALA A 30 -0.79 15.45 3.42
N VAL A 31 -1.88 16.20 3.22
CA VAL A 31 -2.89 16.44 4.25
C VAL A 31 -3.69 15.17 4.55
N ASP A 32 -4.15 14.48 3.52
CA ASP A 32 -4.86 13.21 3.61
C ASP A 32 -4.01 12.11 4.26
N ALA A 33 -2.74 11.99 3.83
CA ALA A 33 -1.79 11.05 4.39
C ALA A 33 -1.44 11.33 5.86
N LEU A 34 -1.42 12.61 6.26
CA LEU A 34 -1.23 12.99 7.66
C LEU A 34 -2.40 12.48 8.52
N GLY A 35 -3.65 12.63 8.05
CA GLY A 35 -4.83 12.07 8.71
C GLY A 35 -4.73 10.57 8.87
N SER A 36 -4.46 9.85 7.79
CA SER A 36 -4.24 8.39 7.84
C SER A 36 -3.15 8.00 8.82
N GLY A 37 -2.04 8.74 8.85
CA GLY A 37 -0.95 8.54 9.81
C GLY A 37 -1.36 8.73 11.27
N LEU A 38 -2.31 9.64 11.55
CA LEU A 38 -2.83 9.81 12.91
C LEU A 38 -3.54 8.57 13.43
N VAL A 39 -4.24 7.83 12.59
CA VAL A 39 -5.16 6.76 13.01
C VAL A 39 -4.65 5.34 12.78
N VAL A 40 -3.97 5.08 11.64
CA VAL A 40 -3.53 3.74 11.25
C VAL A 40 -2.69 3.03 12.32
N PRO A 41 -1.67 3.64 12.93
CA PRO A 41 -0.85 2.98 13.96
C PRO A 41 -1.62 2.59 15.22
N PHE A 42 -2.75 3.25 15.48
CA PHE A 42 -3.44 3.19 16.77
C PHE A 42 -4.81 2.50 16.73
N GLY A 43 -5.22 1.95 15.61
CA GLY A 43 -6.50 1.24 15.46
C GLY A 43 -6.64 0.08 16.45
N VAL A 44 -5.59 -0.73 16.62
CA VAL A 44 -5.56 -1.84 17.59
C VAL A 44 -5.63 -1.32 19.02
N VAL A 45 -4.81 -0.31 19.36
CA VAL A 45 -4.77 0.28 20.71
C VAL A 45 -6.14 0.85 21.08
N TYR A 46 -6.76 1.58 20.16
CA TYR A 46 -8.08 2.16 20.37
C TYR A 46 -9.16 1.11 20.61
N LEU A 47 -9.27 0.13 19.71
CA LEU A 47 -10.33 -0.87 19.78
C LEU A 47 -10.12 -1.83 20.96
N HIS A 48 -8.88 -2.26 21.22
CA HIS A 48 -8.58 -3.23 22.26
C HIS A 48 -8.47 -2.60 23.65
N GLU A 49 -7.60 -1.58 23.80
CA GLU A 49 -7.27 -1.03 25.14
C GLU A 49 -8.24 0.06 25.61
N VAL A 50 -8.82 0.85 24.67
CA VAL A 50 -9.72 1.97 25.03
C VAL A 50 -11.18 1.55 25.00
N ARG A 51 -11.53 0.60 24.11
CA ARG A 51 -12.91 0.12 23.94
C ARG A 51 -13.16 -1.28 24.50
N ASP A 52 -12.15 -1.91 25.12
CA ASP A 52 -12.20 -3.24 25.75
C ASP A 52 -12.72 -4.34 24.80
N ILE A 53 -12.50 -4.18 23.46
CA ILE A 53 -12.90 -5.18 22.48
C ILE A 53 -11.85 -6.30 22.47
N PRO A 54 -12.25 -7.57 22.58
CA PRO A 54 -11.31 -8.70 22.51
C PRO A 54 -10.47 -8.68 21.22
N LEU A 55 -9.18 -9.02 21.34
CA LEU A 55 -8.23 -8.86 20.25
C LEU A 55 -8.59 -9.68 19.00
N GLU A 56 -9.23 -10.85 19.19
CA GLU A 56 -9.78 -11.68 18.11
C GLU A 56 -10.86 -10.91 17.31
N THR A 57 -11.73 -10.20 18.02
CA THR A 57 -12.78 -9.39 17.42
C THR A 57 -12.19 -8.14 16.74
N VAL A 58 -11.16 -7.52 17.33
CA VAL A 58 -10.42 -6.41 16.71
C VAL A 58 -9.84 -6.83 15.38
N GLY A 59 -9.22 -8.01 15.29
CA GLY A 59 -8.69 -8.55 14.05
C GLY A 59 -9.75 -8.67 12.94
N VAL A 60 -10.96 -9.13 13.29
CA VAL A 60 -12.08 -9.20 12.34
C VAL A 60 -12.57 -7.80 11.94
N VAL A 61 -12.70 -6.88 12.89
CA VAL A 61 -13.13 -5.49 12.62
C VAL A 61 -12.15 -4.78 11.69
N LEU A 62 -10.85 -4.94 11.91
CA LEU A 62 -9.81 -4.36 11.05
C LEU A 62 -9.75 -5.00 9.65
N ALA A 63 -10.28 -6.20 9.48
CA ALA A 63 -10.41 -6.84 8.17
C ALA A 63 -11.62 -6.34 7.36
N VAL A 64 -12.62 -5.70 8.00
CA VAL A 64 -13.86 -5.27 7.34
C VAL A 64 -13.60 -4.35 6.13
N PRO A 65 -12.71 -3.34 6.19
CA PRO A 65 -12.44 -2.50 5.01
C PRO A 65 -11.98 -3.30 3.79
N ALA A 66 -11.11 -4.29 3.99
CA ALA A 66 -10.63 -5.15 2.91
C ALA A 66 -11.73 -6.09 2.37
N MET A 67 -12.62 -6.61 3.24
CA MET A 67 -13.80 -7.39 2.82
C MET A 67 -14.72 -6.56 1.93
N VAL A 68 -15.01 -5.33 2.34
CA VAL A 68 -15.84 -4.41 1.56
C VAL A 68 -15.16 -4.04 0.24
N ALA A 69 -13.86 -3.74 0.26
CA ALA A 69 -13.10 -3.43 -0.95
C ALA A 69 -13.11 -4.59 -1.96
N LEU A 70 -12.98 -5.83 -1.48
CA LEU A 70 -13.06 -7.03 -2.31
C LEU A 70 -14.43 -7.17 -2.99
N LEU A 71 -15.51 -6.93 -2.26
CA LEU A 71 -16.89 -6.99 -2.78
C LEU A 71 -17.17 -5.89 -3.82
N LEU A 72 -16.54 -4.71 -3.66
CA LEU A 72 -16.78 -3.55 -4.50
C LEU A 72 -15.82 -3.43 -5.69
N LEU A 73 -14.85 -4.33 -5.83
CA LEU A 73 -13.84 -4.28 -6.91
C LEU A 73 -14.46 -4.16 -8.32
N GLY A 74 -15.50 -4.93 -8.61
CA GLY A 74 -16.20 -4.88 -9.90
C GLY A 74 -17.12 -3.67 -10.07
N PRO A 75 -18.03 -3.41 -9.14
CA PRO A 75 -18.98 -2.30 -9.20
C PRO A 75 -18.35 -0.91 -9.31
N VAL A 76 -17.25 -0.67 -8.61
CA VAL A 76 -16.58 0.64 -8.57
C VAL A 76 -16.08 1.08 -9.95
N GLY A 77 -15.50 0.18 -10.74
CA GLY A 77 -15.06 0.50 -12.09
C GLY A 77 -16.21 1.03 -12.97
N SER A 78 -17.34 0.31 -12.97
CA SER A 78 -18.53 0.72 -13.72
C SER A 78 -19.14 2.03 -13.22
N LEU A 79 -19.01 2.31 -11.92
CA LEU A 79 -19.49 3.57 -11.35
C LEU A 79 -18.62 4.76 -11.79
N ILE A 80 -17.29 4.57 -11.85
CA ILE A 80 -16.35 5.57 -12.36
C ILE A 80 -16.64 5.88 -13.84
N ASP A 81 -16.89 4.85 -14.64
CA ASP A 81 -17.19 5.02 -16.07
C ASP A 81 -18.49 5.80 -16.31
N ARG A 82 -19.52 5.58 -15.46
CA ARG A 82 -20.84 6.23 -15.59
C ARG A 82 -20.89 7.64 -15.02
N LEU A 83 -20.33 7.85 -13.83
CA LEU A 83 -20.46 9.11 -13.09
C LEU A 83 -19.25 10.03 -13.27
N GLY A 84 -18.14 9.50 -13.77
CA GLY A 84 -16.83 10.15 -13.83
C GLY A 84 -16.04 10.04 -12.52
N PRO A 85 -14.70 10.02 -12.61
CA PRO A 85 -13.83 9.77 -11.46
C PRO A 85 -13.97 10.83 -10.36
N ARG A 86 -14.18 12.10 -10.72
CA ARG A 86 -14.32 13.17 -9.73
C ARG A 86 -15.53 13.00 -8.81
N ARG A 87 -16.70 12.66 -9.37
CA ARG A 87 -17.92 12.49 -8.57
C ARG A 87 -17.80 11.28 -7.65
N VAL A 88 -17.25 10.19 -8.17
CA VAL A 88 -17.00 8.97 -7.38
C VAL A 88 -16.04 9.26 -6.24
N GLN A 89 -14.96 10.00 -6.49
CA GLN A 89 -13.99 10.37 -5.46
C GLN A 89 -14.60 11.31 -4.39
N LEU A 90 -15.43 12.27 -4.78
CA LEU A 90 -16.15 13.14 -3.83
C LEU A 90 -17.05 12.34 -2.90
N VAL A 91 -17.85 11.42 -3.44
CA VAL A 91 -18.70 10.53 -2.62
C VAL A 91 -17.86 9.66 -1.71
N ALA A 92 -16.77 9.08 -2.23
CA ALA A 92 -15.85 8.26 -1.44
C ALA A 92 -15.27 9.02 -0.25
N LEU A 93 -14.83 10.26 -0.45
CA LEU A 93 -14.30 11.13 0.62
C LEU A 93 -15.36 11.46 1.68
N VAL A 94 -16.59 11.78 1.26
CA VAL A 94 -17.70 12.03 2.20
C VAL A 94 -18.00 10.78 3.05
N VAL A 95 -18.01 9.60 2.43
CA VAL A 95 -18.22 8.33 3.14
C VAL A 95 -17.09 8.06 4.13
N GLN A 96 -15.83 8.37 3.76
CA GLN A 96 -14.68 8.25 4.66
C GLN A 96 -14.77 9.22 5.84
N ILE A 97 -15.19 10.47 5.62
CA ILE A 97 -15.44 11.44 6.72
C ILE A 97 -16.42 10.84 7.73
N VAL A 98 -17.55 10.32 7.24
CA VAL A 98 -18.57 9.74 8.11
C VAL A 98 -18.01 8.52 8.85
N GLY A 99 -17.31 7.61 8.15
CA GLY A 99 -16.73 6.42 8.75
C GLY A 99 -15.67 6.74 9.81
N SER A 100 -14.74 7.64 9.51
CA SER A 100 -13.69 8.04 10.46
C SER A 100 -14.26 8.79 11.66
N ALA A 101 -15.18 9.72 11.44
CA ALA A 101 -15.85 10.44 12.54
C ALA A 101 -16.62 9.48 13.45
N LEU A 102 -17.41 8.54 12.88
CA LEU A 102 -18.14 7.53 13.66
C LEU A 102 -17.19 6.65 14.46
N LEU A 103 -16.04 6.27 13.89
CA LEU A 103 -15.07 5.42 14.57
C LEU A 103 -14.58 6.07 15.89
N GLY A 104 -14.44 7.39 15.95
CA GLY A 104 -14.09 8.12 17.17
C GLY A 104 -15.07 7.96 18.33
N PHE A 105 -16.32 7.53 18.06
CA PHE A 105 -17.39 7.42 19.08
C PHE A 105 -17.89 5.99 19.30
N VAL A 106 -17.30 4.99 18.67
CA VAL A 106 -17.73 3.59 18.81
C VAL A 106 -17.57 3.09 20.24
N ARG A 107 -18.52 2.25 20.66
CA ARG A 107 -18.52 1.61 21.99
C ARG A 107 -18.69 0.09 21.90
N THR A 108 -19.11 -0.42 20.75
CA THR A 108 -19.37 -1.85 20.54
C THR A 108 -18.67 -2.34 19.29
N PRO A 109 -18.35 -3.65 19.21
CA PRO A 109 -17.78 -4.23 17.99
C PRO A 109 -18.62 -4.01 16.73
N ALA A 110 -19.95 -4.05 16.86
CA ALA A 110 -20.85 -3.83 15.73
C ALA A 110 -20.77 -2.40 15.19
N GLN A 111 -20.71 -1.41 16.07
CA GLN A 111 -20.49 -0.01 15.67
C GLN A 111 -19.15 0.17 14.99
N ALA A 112 -18.08 -0.44 15.53
CA ALA A 112 -16.76 -0.41 14.93
C ALA A 112 -16.75 -1.05 13.54
N ALA A 113 -17.42 -2.20 13.36
CA ALA A 113 -17.56 -2.85 12.07
C ALA A 113 -18.32 -2.01 11.04
N VAL A 114 -19.38 -1.29 11.45
CA VAL A 114 -20.11 -0.37 10.57
C VAL A 114 -19.22 0.81 10.16
N ALA A 115 -18.52 1.44 11.11
CA ALA A 115 -17.60 2.54 10.81
C ALA A 115 -16.46 2.11 9.87
N MET A 116 -15.84 0.96 10.13
CA MET A 116 -14.82 0.35 9.26
C MET A 116 -15.39 -0.05 7.90
N GLY A 117 -16.64 -0.49 7.84
CA GLY A 117 -17.33 -0.77 6.58
C GLY A 117 -17.48 0.48 5.71
N LEU A 118 -17.85 1.62 6.29
CA LEU A 118 -17.92 2.90 5.58
C LEU A 118 -16.53 3.34 5.09
N ILE A 119 -15.50 3.23 5.93
CA ILE A 119 -14.11 3.49 5.52
C ILE A 119 -13.74 2.58 4.34
N GLY A 120 -14.10 1.30 4.39
CA GLY A 120 -13.88 0.33 3.31
C GLY A 120 -14.57 0.71 2.00
N VAL A 121 -15.83 1.17 2.04
CA VAL A 121 -16.54 1.69 0.86
C VAL A 121 -15.80 2.87 0.26
N GLY A 122 -15.39 3.81 1.11
CA GLY A 122 -14.62 4.97 0.69
C GLY A 122 -13.30 4.60 0.05
N HIS A 123 -12.49 3.76 0.70
CA HIS A 123 -11.18 3.32 0.18
C HIS A 123 -11.31 2.55 -1.14
N ALA A 124 -12.31 1.64 -1.27
CA ALA A 124 -12.54 0.88 -2.49
C ALA A 124 -12.79 1.79 -3.71
N ALA A 125 -13.46 2.92 -3.51
CA ALA A 125 -13.79 3.86 -4.58
C ALA A 125 -12.71 4.95 -4.79
N PHE A 126 -12.04 5.38 -3.71
CA PHE A 126 -11.09 6.50 -3.73
C PHE A 126 -9.88 6.22 -4.65
N TRP A 127 -9.20 5.08 -4.46
CA TRP A 127 -7.97 4.79 -5.19
C TRP A 127 -8.16 4.68 -6.70
N PRO A 128 -9.12 3.89 -7.23
CA PRO A 128 -9.34 3.82 -8.67
C PRO A 128 -9.80 5.15 -9.26
N ALA A 129 -10.64 5.91 -8.55
CA ALA A 129 -11.09 7.22 -9.01
C ALA A 129 -9.94 8.23 -9.04
N SER A 130 -9.06 8.24 -8.01
CA SER A 130 -7.88 9.09 -7.97
C SER A 130 -6.91 8.78 -9.11
N GLN A 131 -6.62 7.50 -9.39
CA GLN A 131 -5.78 7.08 -10.50
C GLN A 131 -6.35 7.52 -11.86
N SER A 132 -7.67 7.40 -12.03
CA SER A 132 -8.36 7.85 -13.23
C SER A 132 -8.29 9.39 -13.39
N LEU A 133 -8.42 10.14 -12.29
CA LEU A 133 -8.28 11.60 -12.31
C LEU A 133 -6.86 12.03 -12.67
N VAL A 134 -5.84 11.40 -12.09
CA VAL A 134 -4.43 11.63 -12.41
C VAL A 134 -4.16 11.32 -13.88
N ALA A 135 -4.75 10.28 -14.45
CA ALA A 135 -4.60 9.94 -15.85
C ALA A 135 -5.17 11.00 -16.79
N VAL A 136 -6.24 11.69 -16.37
CA VAL A 136 -6.86 12.81 -17.14
C VAL A 136 -6.04 14.09 -17.02
N VAL A 137 -5.51 14.39 -15.84
CA VAL A 137 -4.90 15.70 -15.50
C VAL A 137 -3.41 15.74 -15.82
N VAL A 138 -2.69 14.62 -15.59
CA VAL A 138 -1.24 14.59 -15.66
C VAL A 138 -0.78 13.99 -16.99
N PRO A 139 0.01 14.74 -17.81
CA PRO A 139 0.58 14.22 -19.05
C PRO A 139 1.36 12.91 -18.85
N SER A 140 1.24 11.97 -19.78
CA SER A 140 1.89 10.65 -19.69
C SER A 140 3.41 10.74 -19.52
N ALA A 141 4.05 11.72 -20.14
CA ALA A 141 5.50 11.94 -20.08
C ALA A 141 6.05 12.20 -18.68
N ILE A 142 5.26 12.82 -17.78
CA ILE A 142 5.67 13.16 -16.41
C ILE A 142 4.94 12.36 -15.34
N ARG A 143 3.98 11.50 -15.73
CA ARG A 143 3.11 10.75 -14.80
C ARG A 143 3.89 9.84 -13.85
N GLN A 144 4.96 9.22 -14.32
CA GLN A 144 5.82 8.38 -13.47
C GLN A 144 6.46 9.22 -12.34
N ARG A 145 6.91 10.44 -12.65
CA ARG A 145 7.48 11.35 -11.63
C ARG A 145 6.40 11.83 -10.66
N TYR A 146 5.19 12.11 -11.18
CA TYR A 146 4.05 12.45 -10.33
C TYR A 146 3.79 11.37 -9.28
N TYR A 147 3.73 10.09 -9.68
CA TYR A 147 3.54 9.00 -8.74
C TYR A 147 4.71 8.84 -7.76
N GLY A 148 5.93 9.13 -8.15
CA GLY A 148 7.08 9.15 -7.25
C GLY A 148 6.96 10.23 -6.16
N VAL A 149 6.56 11.45 -6.55
CA VAL A 149 6.31 12.55 -5.59
C VAL A 149 5.11 12.23 -4.70
N ASN A 150 4.01 11.71 -5.29
CA ASN A 150 2.83 11.28 -4.55
C ASN A 150 3.17 10.25 -3.48
N PHE A 151 3.97 9.23 -3.81
CA PHE A 151 4.42 8.20 -2.88
C PHE A 151 5.26 8.79 -1.74
N THR A 152 6.15 9.74 -2.05
CA THR A 152 6.95 10.44 -1.04
C THR A 152 6.06 11.24 -0.08
N LEU A 153 5.08 11.99 -0.61
CA LEU A 153 4.15 12.76 0.20
C LEU A 153 3.26 11.87 1.08
N LEU A 154 2.79 10.74 0.53
CA LEU A 154 2.05 9.72 1.28
C LEU A 154 2.84 9.22 2.48
N ASN A 155 4.06 8.75 2.26
CA ASN A 155 4.90 8.24 3.34
C ASN A 155 5.23 9.33 4.36
N LEU A 156 5.60 10.53 3.90
CA LEU A 156 5.89 11.64 4.79
C LEU A 156 4.69 12.01 5.68
N GLY A 157 3.49 12.08 5.09
CA GLY A 157 2.26 12.34 5.83
C GLY A 157 1.98 11.28 6.87
N ILE A 158 2.06 9.99 6.50
CA ILE A 158 1.85 8.87 7.43
C ILE A 158 2.88 8.90 8.58
N GLY A 159 4.16 9.15 8.29
CA GLY A 159 5.19 9.21 9.33
C GLY A 159 5.00 10.38 10.29
N VAL A 160 4.72 11.58 9.77
CA VAL A 160 4.47 12.76 10.60
C VAL A 160 3.17 12.58 11.41
N GLY A 161 2.11 12.05 10.79
CA GLY A 161 0.85 11.75 11.49
C GLY A 161 1.03 10.73 12.60
N GLY A 162 1.73 9.62 12.33
CA GLY A 162 2.01 8.57 13.32
C GLY A 162 2.85 9.07 14.50
N LEU A 163 3.88 9.89 14.22
CA LEU A 163 4.68 10.51 15.27
C LEU A 163 3.84 11.48 16.12
N THR A 164 3.06 12.34 15.46
CA THR A 164 2.19 13.32 16.13
C THR A 164 1.17 12.62 17.03
N SER A 165 0.46 11.62 16.53
CA SER A 165 -0.52 10.89 17.33
C SER A 165 0.14 10.08 18.45
N GLY A 166 1.33 9.48 18.23
CA GLY A 166 2.08 8.81 19.28
C GLY A 166 2.45 9.70 20.47
N LEU A 167 2.56 11.02 20.25
CA LEU A 167 2.79 12.01 21.31
C LEU A 167 1.48 12.50 21.96
N LEU A 168 0.37 12.49 21.22
CA LEU A 168 -0.92 13.06 21.67
C LEU A 168 -1.82 12.03 22.34
N VAL A 169 -1.83 10.76 21.87
CA VAL A 169 -2.78 9.76 22.36
C VAL A 169 -2.33 9.14 23.68
N SER A 170 -3.33 8.93 24.54
CA SER A 170 -3.15 8.21 25.81
C SER A 170 -4.28 7.21 26.00
N ALA A 171 -3.96 5.95 26.24
CA ALA A 171 -4.95 4.90 26.48
C ALA A 171 -5.84 5.21 27.72
N SER A 172 -5.34 5.98 28.69
CA SER A 172 -6.09 6.44 29.83
C SER A 172 -7.06 7.60 29.54
N GLN A 173 -6.99 8.22 28.35
CA GLN A 173 -7.80 9.36 27.93
C GLN A 173 -8.49 9.10 26.59
N PRO A 174 -9.65 8.44 26.56
CA PRO A 174 -10.38 8.10 25.33
C PRO A 174 -10.64 9.27 24.37
N SER A 175 -10.80 10.48 24.91
CA SER A 175 -11.02 11.69 24.13
C SER A 175 -9.87 12.04 23.18
N THR A 176 -8.63 11.63 23.49
CA THR A 176 -7.47 11.85 22.62
C THR A 176 -7.59 11.02 21.35
N PHE A 177 -8.14 9.81 21.43
CA PHE A 177 -8.44 8.99 20.25
C PHE A 177 -9.60 9.56 19.44
N THR A 178 -10.67 10.00 20.11
CA THR A 178 -11.77 10.70 19.41
C THR A 178 -11.22 11.91 18.63
N ALA A 179 -10.31 12.68 19.23
CA ALA A 179 -9.71 13.84 18.56
C ALA A 179 -8.92 13.45 17.30
N ILE A 180 -8.09 12.40 17.31
CA ILE A 180 -7.33 11.99 16.12
C ILE A 180 -8.25 11.46 15.01
N TYR A 181 -9.35 10.75 15.33
CA TYR A 181 -10.32 10.30 14.32
C TYR A 181 -11.10 11.48 13.72
N LEU A 182 -11.46 12.50 14.51
CA LEU A 182 -12.08 13.71 13.99
C LEU A 182 -11.11 14.57 13.17
N LEU A 183 -9.83 14.62 13.55
CA LEU A 183 -8.79 15.28 12.77
C LEU A 183 -8.58 14.55 11.43
N ASP A 184 -8.52 13.22 11.44
CA ASP A 184 -8.47 12.42 10.21
C ASP A 184 -9.68 12.71 9.31
N ALA A 185 -10.88 12.66 9.85
CA ALA A 185 -12.09 13.05 9.12
C ALA A 185 -12.00 14.46 8.51
N ALA A 186 -11.42 15.42 9.25
CA ALA A 186 -11.24 16.78 8.77
C ALA A 186 -10.21 16.89 7.64
N THR A 187 -9.18 16.04 7.59
CA THR A 187 -8.19 16.07 6.50
C THR A 187 -8.82 15.79 5.14
N PHE A 188 -9.87 14.98 5.06
CA PHE A 188 -10.61 14.71 3.82
C PHE A 188 -11.34 15.95 3.25
N LEU A 189 -11.54 17.00 4.05
CA LEU A 189 -12.13 18.25 3.55
C LEU A 189 -11.20 18.98 2.56
N ALA A 190 -9.87 18.81 2.68
CA ALA A 190 -8.91 19.44 1.77
C ALA A 190 -9.07 18.93 0.32
N PRO A 191 -9.04 17.61 0.03
CA PRO A 191 -9.32 17.12 -1.31
C PRO A 191 -10.76 17.41 -1.77
N ILE A 192 -11.76 17.40 -0.89
CA ILE A 192 -13.13 17.78 -1.26
C ILE A 192 -13.17 19.23 -1.73
N ALA A 193 -12.55 20.17 -0.99
CA ALA A 193 -12.51 21.57 -1.35
C ALA A 193 -11.82 21.79 -2.73
N VAL A 194 -10.73 21.07 -3.01
CA VAL A 194 -10.04 21.12 -4.30
C VAL A 194 -10.90 20.56 -5.42
N LEU A 195 -11.52 19.40 -5.22
CA LEU A 195 -12.35 18.75 -6.23
C LEU A 195 -13.66 19.47 -6.50
N ALA A 196 -14.30 20.03 -5.48
CA ALA A 196 -15.56 20.76 -5.61
C ALA A 196 -15.38 22.21 -6.10
N GLY A 197 -14.23 22.81 -5.82
CA GLY A 197 -13.86 24.18 -6.18
C GLY A 197 -13.08 24.26 -7.50
N PRO A 198 -11.73 24.41 -7.43
CA PRO A 198 -10.91 24.67 -8.62
C PRO A 198 -10.96 23.54 -9.65
N LEU A 199 -11.17 22.28 -9.24
CA LEU A 199 -11.22 21.12 -10.16
C LEU A 199 -12.66 20.70 -10.54
N ARG A 200 -13.67 21.56 -10.32
CA ARG A 200 -15.08 21.24 -10.61
C ARG A 200 -15.36 20.85 -12.06
N HIS A 201 -14.53 21.26 -12.99
CA HIS A 201 -14.66 21.02 -14.43
C HIS A 201 -13.88 19.78 -14.92
N VAL A 202 -13.03 19.20 -14.07
CA VAL A 202 -12.15 18.07 -14.43
C VAL A 202 -12.84 16.73 -14.12
N GLY A 203 -12.63 15.72 -14.99
CA GLY A 203 -13.08 14.34 -14.72
C GLY A 203 -14.59 14.16 -14.60
N ASN A 204 -15.36 15.02 -15.26
CA ASN A 204 -16.77 14.76 -15.52
C ASN A 204 -16.87 13.59 -16.53
N ALA A 205 -17.97 12.85 -16.50
CA ALA A 205 -18.19 11.69 -17.37
C ALA A 205 -17.77 12.04 -18.82
N THR A 206 -16.62 11.53 -19.22
CA THR A 206 -16.26 11.52 -20.63
C THR A 206 -16.88 10.27 -21.19
N SER A 207 -17.55 10.39 -22.32
CA SER A 207 -17.95 9.24 -23.12
C SER A 207 -16.68 8.44 -23.45
N HIS A 208 -16.29 7.53 -22.56
CA HIS A 208 -15.39 6.48 -22.94
C HIS A 208 -16.13 5.67 -23.98
N GLN A 209 -15.77 5.87 -25.25
CA GLN A 209 -16.15 4.92 -26.28
C GLN A 209 -15.56 3.59 -25.81
N PRO A 210 -16.38 2.54 -25.61
CA PRO A 210 -15.84 1.21 -25.35
C PRO A 210 -14.86 0.92 -26.50
N HIS A 211 -13.65 0.49 -26.16
CA HIS A 211 -12.74 0.02 -27.20
C HIS A 211 -13.48 -1.07 -27.98
N PRO A 212 -13.68 -0.92 -29.32
CA PRO A 212 -14.47 -1.86 -30.12
C PRO A 212 -13.95 -3.31 -30.06
N ASP A 213 -12.70 -3.51 -29.64
CA ASP A 213 -11.99 -4.79 -29.57
C ASP A 213 -12.01 -5.46 -28.18
N ALA A 214 -12.92 -5.06 -27.29
CA ALA A 214 -13.10 -5.77 -26.01
C ALA A 214 -13.78 -7.12 -26.26
N HIS A 215 -13.06 -8.09 -26.86
CA HIS A 215 -13.48 -9.46 -26.83
C HIS A 215 -13.78 -9.88 -25.39
N PRO A 216 -14.89 -10.61 -25.14
CA PRO A 216 -15.25 -11.08 -23.80
C PRO A 216 -14.28 -12.19 -23.37
N THR A 217 -13.05 -11.80 -23.00
CA THR A 217 -12.08 -12.73 -22.45
C THR A 217 -12.41 -12.92 -20.97
N SER A 218 -12.58 -14.18 -20.57
CA SER A 218 -12.96 -14.55 -19.20
C SER A 218 -11.81 -14.35 -18.21
N TYR A 219 -12.08 -13.94 -16.97
CA TYR A 219 -11.13 -14.04 -15.85
C TYR A 219 -10.53 -15.44 -15.70
N GLY A 220 -11.27 -16.49 -16.13
CA GLY A 220 -10.81 -17.85 -16.18
C GLY A 220 -9.58 -18.07 -17.05
N SER A 221 -9.39 -17.30 -18.14
CA SER A 221 -8.20 -17.39 -18.98
C SER A 221 -6.94 -16.89 -18.25
N VAL A 222 -7.07 -15.86 -17.44
CA VAL A 222 -5.99 -15.29 -16.62
C VAL A 222 -5.55 -16.28 -15.53
N LEU A 223 -6.51 -16.93 -14.87
CA LEU A 223 -6.24 -17.93 -13.84
C LEU A 223 -5.72 -19.28 -14.37
N ARG A 224 -5.77 -19.52 -15.69
CA ARG A 224 -5.17 -20.71 -16.33
C ARG A 224 -3.65 -20.57 -16.52
N ASP A 225 -3.10 -19.34 -16.50
CA ASP A 225 -1.66 -19.14 -16.58
C ASP A 225 -0.96 -19.69 -15.33
N PRO A 226 -0.15 -20.75 -15.43
CA PRO A 226 0.50 -21.38 -14.29
C PRO A 226 1.58 -20.49 -13.65
N VAL A 227 2.25 -19.64 -14.45
CA VAL A 227 3.25 -18.69 -13.96
C VAL A 227 2.56 -17.62 -13.15
N PHE A 228 1.47 -17.05 -13.68
CA PHE A 228 0.70 -16.03 -12.99
C PHE A 228 0.09 -16.55 -11.68
N ARG A 229 -0.44 -17.78 -11.64
CA ARG A 229 -0.92 -18.38 -10.38
C ARG A 229 0.18 -18.43 -9.31
N SER A 230 1.40 -18.76 -9.70
CA SER A 230 2.53 -18.76 -8.76
C SER A 230 2.89 -17.34 -8.31
N VAL A 231 2.80 -16.34 -9.20
CA VAL A 231 2.96 -14.91 -8.86
C VAL A 231 1.85 -14.44 -7.92
N LEU A 232 0.59 -14.88 -8.11
CA LEU A 232 -0.52 -14.57 -7.20
C LEU A 232 -0.28 -15.12 -5.79
N LEU A 233 0.27 -16.33 -5.65
CA LEU A 233 0.65 -16.85 -4.34
C LEU A 233 1.77 -16.02 -3.70
N VAL A 234 2.76 -15.58 -4.47
CA VAL A 234 3.79 -14.65 -3.97
C VAL A 234 3.15 -13.33 -3.54
N THR A 235 2.21 -12.79 -4.32
CA THR A 235 1.44 -11.57 -3.96
C THR A 235 0.67 -11.76 -2.65
N PHE A 236 -0.01 -12.90 -2.49
CA PHE A 236 -0.73 -13.22 -1.26
C PHE A 236 0.22 -13.24 -0.06
N PHE A 237 1.29 -14.03 -0.11
CA PHE A 237 2.20 -14.14 1.01
C PHE A 237 2.94 -12.83 1.30
N SER A 238 3.36 -12.06 0.29
CA SER A 238 3.98 -10.75 0.52
C SER A 238 3.02 -9.76 1.18
N ALA A 239 1.75 -9.73 0.78
CA ALA A 239 0.75 -8.90 1.43
C ALA A 239 0.41 -9.41 2.85
N PHE A 240 0.31 -10.72 3.05
CA PHE A 240 -0.03 -11.36 4.32
C PHE A 240 1.06 -11.16 5.38
N VAL A 241 2.33 -11.45 5.05
CA VAL A 241 3.44 -11.28 6.00
C VAL A 241 3.99 -9.85 6.04
N GLY A 242 3.61 -9.00 5.09
CA GLY A 242 4.03 -7.60 4.99
C GLY A 242 2.94 -6.64 5.45
N TYR A 243 2.29 -5.98 4.50
CA TYR A 243 1.38 -4.86 4.78
C TYR A 243 0.26 -5.17 5.76
N ALA A 244 -0.36 -6.35 5.69
CA ALA A 244 -1.44 -6.74 6.60
C ALA A 244 -0.97 -6.87 8.06
N GLN A 245 0.30 -7.19 8.29
CA GLN A 245 0.88 -7.25 9.63
C GLN A 245 1.42 -5.90 10.10
N PHE A 246 1.88 -5.06 9.19
CA PHE A 246 2.31 -3.71 9.50
C PHE A 246 1.18 -2.89 10.16
N GLU A 247 -0.03 -2.97 9.64
CA GLU A 247 -1.16 -2.18 10.14
C GLU A 247 -1.77 -2.74 11.45
N ALA A 248 -1.78 -4.05 11.63
CA ALA A 248 -2.47 -4.67 12.76
C ALA A 248 -1.57 -5.53 13.64
N GLY A 249 -0.87 -6.50 13.05
CA GLY A 249 -0.12 -7.52 13.78
C GLY A 249 1.06 -6.96 14.55
N TRP A 250 1.85 -6.05 13.94
CA TRP A 250 3.00 -5.44 14.59
C TRP A 250 2.58 -4.60 15.80
N THR A 251 1.58 -3.73 15.63
CA THR A 251 1.06 -2.89 16.72
C THR A 251 0.47 -3.73 17.85
N ALA A 252 -0.31 -4.78 17.50
CA ALA A 252 -0.86 -5.71 18.49
C ALA A 252 0.25 -6.39 19.29
N TYR A 253 1.29 -6.92 18.61
CA TYR A 253 2.44 -7.56 19.26
C TYR A 253 3.22 -6.58 20.14
N ALA A 254 3.53 -5.40 19.62
CA ALA A 254 4.27 -4.38 20.35
C ALA A 254 3.57 -3.98 21.66
N ARG A 255 2.24 -3.86 21.64
CA ARG A 255 1.46 -3.50 22.83
C ARG A 255 1.28 -4.66 23.80
N THR A 256 0.82 -5.81 23.31
CA THR A 256 0.36 -6.91 24.18
C THR A 256 1.47 -7.86 24.63
N VAL A 257 2.59 -7.89 23.90
CA VAL A 257 3.70 -8.82 24.15
C VAL A 257 4.96 -8.08 24.61
N SER A 258 5.30 -6.97 23.93
CA SER A 258 6.54 -6.22 24.20
C SER A 258 6.35 -5.04 25.15
N ASP A 259 5.13 -4.77 25.60
CA ASP A 259 4.75 -3.65 26.48
C ASP A 259 5.25 -2.28 25.99
N ALA A 260 5.12 -2.06 24.68
CA ALA A 260 5.53 -0.82 24.04
C ALA A 260 4.56 0.34 24.35
N SER A 261 5.07 1.52 24.65
CA SER A 261 4.24 2.72 24.82
C SER A 261 3.66 3.21 23.48
N THR A 262 2.56 3.97 23.53
CA THR A 262 1.99 4.63 22.33
C THR A 262 3.00 5.54 21.65
N ARG A 263 3.84 6.21 22.45
CA ARG A 263 4.94 7.05 21.94
C ARG A 263 5.95 6.23 21.13
N LEU A 264 6.33 5.04 21.62
CA LEU A 264 7.26 4.16 20.91
C LEU A 264 6.67 3.68 19.57
N ILE A 265 5.36 3.38 19.53
CA ILE A 265 4.66 3.04 18.28
C ILE A 265 4.77 4.20 17.27
N GLY A 266 4.46 5.43 17.67
CA GLY A 266 4.57 6.58 16.78
C GLY A 266 5.99 6.79 16.26
N VAL A 267 7.01 6.66 17.12
CA VAL A 267 8.43 6.71 16.70
C VAL A 267 8.78 5.58 15.73
N ALA A 268 8.26 4.37 15.95
CA ALA A 268 8.52 3.22 15.09
C ALA A 268 7.97 3.44 13.66
N PHE A 269 6.76 4.01 13.52
CA PHE A 269 6.21 4.39 12.22
C PHE A 269 7.01 5.53 11.57
N ALA A 270 7.51 6.48 12.35
CA ALA A 270 8.42 7.51 11.84
C ALA A 270 9.76 6.92 11.36
N VAL A 271 10.32 5.93 12.06
CA VAL A 271 11.52 5.19 11.64
C VAL A 271 11.27 4.46 10.32
N ASN A 272 10.13 3.76 10.19
CA ASN A 272 9.75 3.10 8.93
C ASN A 272 9.71 4.11 7.79
N THR A 273 8.93 5.17 7.91
CA THR A 273 8.80 6.21 6.89
C THR A 273 10.13 6.89 6.57
N GLY A 274 10.91 7.26 7.60
CA GLY A 274 12.22 7.87 7.42
C GLY A 274 13.16 6.97 6.62
N THR A 275 13.16 5.67 6.90
CA THR A 275 13.95 4.68 6.16
C THR A 275 13.53 4.62 4.69
N ILE A 276 12.21 4.58 4.40
CA ILE A 276 11.71 4.59 3.02
C ILE A 276 12.15 5.86 2.30
N VAL A 277 11.89 7.03 2.86
CA VAL A 277 12.20 8.33 2.22
C VAL A 277 13.69 8.47 1.92
N LEU A 278 14.55 8.03 2.83
CA LEU A 278 16.01 8.13 2.66
C LEU A 278 16.57 7.13 1.65
N LEU A 279 16.02 5.91 1.61
CA LEU A 279 16.65 4.81 0.88
C LEU A 279 15.97 4.45 -0.44
N GLN A 280 14.69 4.81 -0.65
CA GLN A 280 13.92 4.39 -1.83
C GLN A 280 14.61 4.69 -3.15
N LEU A 281 15.14 5.91 -3.32
CA LEU A 281 15.81 6.30 -4.57
C LEU A 281 17.13 5.54 -4.79
N VAL A 282 17.90 5.33 -3.71
CA VAL A 282 19.16 4.59 -3.76
C VAL A 282 18.88 3.12 -4.12
N VAL A 283 17.87 2.53 -3.50
CA VAL A 283 17.47 1.14 -3.75
C VAL A 283 17.02 0.97 -5.19
N ILE A 284 16.13 1.83 -5.71
CA ILE A 284 15.66 1.76 -7.10
C ILE A 284 16.85 1.76 -8.08
N GLN A 285 17.83 2.67 -7.88
CA GLN A 285 19.02 2.76 -8.74
C GLN A 285 19.90 1.50 -8.67
N ARG A 286 19.99 0.88 -7.49
CA ARG A 286 20.76 -0.34 -7.29
C ARG A 286 20.09 -1.59 -7.83
N LEU A 287 18.76 -1.58 -8.00
CA LEU A 287 17.99 -2.73 -8.48
C LEU A 287 17.98 -2.87 -10.00
N GLU A 288 18.35 -1.83 -10.75
CA GLU A 288 18.42 -1.89 -12.22
C GLU A 288 19.33 -3.03 -12.70
N GLY A 289 18.85 -3.85 -13.62
CA GLY A 289 19.59 -5.00 -14.17
C GLY A 289 19.61 -6.26 -13.29
N HIS A 290 18.99 -6.24 -12.12
CA HIS A 290 18.88 -7.42 -11.26
C HIS A 290 17.61 -8.23 -11.55
N ARG A 291 17.68 -9.55 -11.37
CA ARG A 291 16.52 -10.44 -11.49
C ARG A 291 15.49 -10.10 -10.43
N ARG A 292 14.28 -9.74 -10.85
CA ARG A 292 13.18 -9.36 -9.96
C ARG A 292 12.84 -10.44 -8.92
N THR A 293 12.87 -11.70 -9.32
CA THR A 293 12.67 -12.84 -8.41
C THR A 293 13.69 -12.88 -7.28
N ARG A 294 14.97 -12.57 -7.57
CA ARG A 294 16.03 -12.54 -6.55
C ARG A 294 15.89 -11.36 -5.61
N VAL A 295 15.46 -10.20 -6.12
CA VAL A 295 15.15 -9.04 -5.30
C VAL A 295 14.01 -9.35 -4.33
N LEU A 296 12.94 -10.02 -4.79
CA LEU A 296 11.84 -10.44 -3.93
C LEU A 296 12.25 -11.54 -2.91
N MET A 297 13.19 -12.43 -3.26
CA MET A 297 13.76 -13.37 -2.28
C MET A 297 14.57 -12.65 -1.21
N LEU A 298 15.39 -11.66 -1.60
CA LEU A 298 16.12 -10.81 -0.64
C LEU A 298 15.15 -10.07 0.28
N MET A 299 14.12 -9.45 -0.28
CA MET A 299 13.05 -8.78 0.48
C MET A 299 12.42 -9.73 1.51
N SER A 300 12.13 -10.97 1.11
CA SER A 300 11.57 -11.96 2.04
C SER A 300 12.51 -12.28 3.21
N GLY A 301 13.82 -12.37 2.95
CA GLY A 301 14.83 -12.54 4.01
C GLY A 301 14.91 -11.33 4.94
N VAL A 302 14.83 -10.11 4.39
CA VAL A 302 14.81 -8.86 5.15
C VAL A 302 13.57 -8.80 6.06
N TRP A 303 12.40 -9.16 5.55
CA TRP A 303 11.19 -9.21 6.37
C TRP A 303 11.24 -10.32 7.42
N ALA A 304 11.81 -11.48 7.12
CA ALA A 304 12.04 -12.51 8.13
C ALA A 304 12.92 -11.99 9.28
N ALA A 305 14.01 -11.26 8.96
CA ALA A 305 14.84 -10.62 9.99
C ALA A 305 14.05 -9.60 10.83
N SER A 306 13.19 -8.79 10.21
CA SER A 306 12.28 -7.87 10.90
C SER A 306 11.38 -8.60 11.90
N TRP A 307 10.76 -9.72 11.49
CA TRP A 307 9.87 -10.50 12.36
C TRP A 307 10.64 -11.21 13.49
N VAL A 308 11.89 -11.61 13.27
CA VAL A 308 12.77 -12.12 14.33
C VAL A 308 13.07 -11.01 15.35
N LEU A 309 13.44 -9.81 14.90
CA LEU A 309 13.69 -8.67 15.80
C LEU A 309 12.44 -8.33 16.64
N MET A 310 11.26 -8.30 16.00
CA MET A 310 10.01 -8.13 16.73
C MET A 310 9.78 -9.26 17.73
N GLY A 311 9.98 -10.52 17.33
CA GLY A 311 9.84 -11.68 18.23
C GLY A 311 10.78 -11.61 19.45
N LEU A 312 12.03 -11.21 19.25
CA LEU A 312 13.01 -11.03 20.31
C LEU A 312 12.62 -9.93 21.30
N SER A 313 11.95 -8.86 20.85
CA SER A 313 11.49 -7.79 21.75
C SER A 313 10.50 -8.29 22.81
N GLY A 314 9.71 -9.32 22.49
CA GLY A 314 8.78 -9.94 23.43
C GLY A 314 9.45 -10.76 24.53
N LEU A 315 10.76 -11.06 24.40
CA LEU A 315 11.54 -11.74 25.47
C LEU A 315 12.03 -10.75 26.55
N VAL A 316 12.00 -9.46 26.26
CA VAL A 316 12.47 -8.38 27.14
C VAL A 316 11.45 -7.21 27.17
N PRO A 317 10.18 -7.47 27.55
CA PRO A 317 9.11 -6.49 27.50
C PRO A 317 9.42 -5.29 28.41
N GLY A 318 8.96 -4.10 28.00
CA GLY A 318 9.13 -2.84 28.75
C GLY A 318 10.56 -2.33 28.87
N SER A 319 11.56 -3.07 28.36
CA SER A 319 12.98 -2.70 28.46
C SER A 319 13.43 -1.78 27.32
N VAL A 320 14.54 -1.08 27.55
CA VAL A 320 15.22 -0.30 26.51
C VAL A 320 15.64 -1.20 25.32
N VAL A 321 16.14 -2.42 25.63
CA VAL A 321 16.54 -3.40 24.60
C VAL A 321 15.32 -3.79 23.76
N GLY A 322 14.18 -4.10 24.39
CA GLY A 322 12.93 -4.39 23.69
C GLY A 322 12.49 -3.24 22.78
N SER A 323 12.60 -2.00 23.27
CA SER A 323 12.29 -0.80 22.48
C SER A 323 13.21 -0.65 21.26
N VAL A 324 14.51 -0.84 21.42
CA VAL A 324 15.48 -0.80 20.31
C VAL A 324 15.21 -1.90 19.30
N LEU A 325 14.88 -3.12 19.74
CA LEU A 325 14.50 -4.22 18.85
C LEU A 325 13.25 -3.92 18.04
N LEU A 326 12.23 -3.32 18.65
CA LEU A 326 11.00 -2.88 17.95
C LEU A 326 11.29 -1.79 16.91
N LEU A 327 12.05 -0.76 17.27
CA LEU A 327 12.43 0.29 16.33
C LEU A 327 13.26 -0.27 15.16
N SER A 328 14.22 -1.16 15.48
CA SER A 328 15.05 -1.83 14.47
C SER A 328 14.19 -2.72 13.55
N SER A 329 13.19 -3.42 14.10
CA SER A 329 12.28 -4.24 13.29
C SER A 329 11.55 -3.40 12.25
N MET A 330 11.06 -2.19 12.60
CA MET A 330 10.40 -1.28 11.67
C MET A 330 11.35 -0.70 10.61
N GLY A 331 12.58 -0.37 10.99
CA GLY A 331 13.59 0.07 10.03
C GLY A 331 13.96 -1.03 9.03
N VAL A 332 14.14 -2.28 9.52
CA VAL A 332 14.42 -3.44 8.66
C VAL A 332 13.20 -3.78 7.80
N PHE A 333 11.97 -3.68 8.33
CA PHE A 333 10.75 -3.87 7.55
C PHE A 333 10.67 -2.89 6.37
N ALA A 334 10.95 -1.61 6.62
CA ALA A 334 10.98 -0.56 5.62
C ALA A 334 11.99 -0.84 4.49
N LEU A 335 13.16 -1.43 4.79
CA LEU A 335 14.10 -1.87 3.76
C LEU A 335 13.45 -2.90 2.82
N GLY A 336 12.68 -3.85 3.36
CA GLY A 336 11.91 -4.78 2.56
C GLY A 336 10.86 -4.11 1.67
N GLU A 337 10.17 -3.08 2.18
CA GLU A 337 9.20 -2.30 1.40
C GLU A 337 9.85 -1.57 0.23
N THR A 338 11.05 -1.00 0.43
CA THR A 338 11.80 -0.34 -0.66
C THR A 338 12.20 -1.30 -1.79
N LEU A 339 12.39 -2.58 -1.47
CA LEU A 339 12.65 -3.63 -2.46
C LEU A 339 11.37 -4.09 -3.18
N LEU A 340 10.24 -4.20 -2.46
CA LEU A 340 8.97 -4.69 -2.99
C LEU A 340 8.32 -3.70 -3.95
N SER A 341 8.25 -2.43 -3.57
CA SER A 341 7.41 -1.43 -4.21
C SER A 341 7.70 -1.21 -5.71
N PRO A 342 8.96 -1.19 -6.19
CA PRO A 342 9.24 -1.06 -7.62
C PRO A 342 9.13 -2.39 -8.38
N VAL A 343 9.26 -3.53 -7.71
CA VAL A 343 9.46 -4.83 -8.36
C VAL A 343 8.14 -5.59 -8.54
N ALA A 344 7.29 -5.65 -7.52
CA ALA A 344 6.08 -6.47 -7.57
C ALA A 344 5.09 -6.02 -8.66
N PRO A 345 4.75 -4.73 -8.83
CA PRO A 345 3.89 -4.29 -9.92
C PRO A 345 4.51 -4.53 -11.31
N ALA A 346 5.84 -4.40 -11.42
CA ALA A 346 6.54 -4.62 -12.69
C ALA A 346 6.48 -6.08 -13.13
N VAL A 347 6.58 -7.06 -12.21
CA VAL A 347 6.41 -8.49 -12.52
C VAL A 347 5.03 -8.76 -13.08
N VAL A 348 3.97 -8.26 -12.45
CA VAL A 348 2.58 -8.47 -12.90
C VAL A 348 2.35 -7.84 -14.27
N ASN A 349 2.81 -6.61 -14.49
CA ASN A 349 2.58 -5.87 -15.72
C ASN A 349 3.35 -6.44 -16.92
N ASP A 350 4.59 -6.91 -16.70
CA ASP A 350 5.42 -7.45 -17.78
C ASP A 350 5.11 -8.93 -18.08
N LEU A 351 4.42 -9.63 -17.15
CA LEU A 351 3.90 -10.97 -17.39
C LEU A 351 2.57 -10.91 -18.17
N ALA A 352 1.80 -9.85 -18.00
CA ALA A 352 0.50 -9.73 -18.60
C ALA A 352 0.56 -9.37 -20.09
N PRO A 353 -0.14 -10.11 -20.99
CA PRO A 353 -0.38 -9.65 -22.36
C PRO A 353 -1.06 -8.26 -22.35
N ASP A 354 -0.73 -7.40 -23.31
CA ASP A 354 -1.20 -6.00 -23.32
C ASP A 354 -2.73 -5.87 -23.18
N HIS A 355 -3.48 -6.70 -23.90
CA HIS A 355 -4.95 -6.71 -23.90
C HIS A 355 -5.56 -7.31 -22.61
N LEU A 356 -4.77 -7.97 -21.75
CA LEU A 356 -5.20 -8.57 -20.48
C LEU A 356 -4.62 -7.87 -19.25
N ARG A 357 -3.74 -6.87 -19.42
CA ARG A 357 -3.01 -6.22 -18.31
C ARG A 357 -3.95 -5.72 -17.20
N GLY A 358 -5.08 -5.14 -17.57
CA GLY A 358 -6.10 -4.72 -16.58
C GLY A 358 -6.64 -5.87 -15.73
N ARG A 359 -6.87 -7.05 -16.33
CA ARG A 359 -7.38 -8.23 -15.61
C ARG A 359 -6.33 -8.86 -14.70
N TYR A 360 -5.06 -8.93 -15.14
CA TYR A 360 -3.96 -9.38 -14.29
C TYR A 360 -3.83 -8.50 -13.04
N ASN A 361 -3.89 -7.18 -13.20
CA ASN A 361 -3.86 -6.25 -12.09
C ASN A 361 -5.10 -6.37 -11.19
N ALA A 362 -6.31 -6.54 -11.75
CA ALA A 362 -7.53 -6.72 -10.96
C ALA A 362 -7.50 -7.99 -10.12
N VAL A 363 -7.06 -9.11 -10.69
CA VAL A 363 -6.91 -10.38 -9.93
C VAL A 363 -5.85 -10.24 -8.85
N SER A 364 -4.71 -9.60 -9.15
CA SER A 364 -3.66 -9.33 -8.16
C SER A 364 -4.16 -8.45 -7.01
N ALA A 365 -4.95 -7.41 -7.31
CA ALA A 365 -5.58 -6.58 -6.30
C ALA A 365 -6.57 -7.37 -5.43
N GLY A 366 -7.37 -8.26 -6.03
CA GLY A 366 -8.25 -9.16 -5.28
C GLY A 366 -7.50 -10.07 -4.32
N VAL A 367 -6.37 -10.65 -4.77
CA VAL A 367 -5.51 -11.50 -3.93
C VAL A 367 -4.86 -10.69 -2.80
N PHE A 368 -4.46 -9.44 -3.07
CA PHE A 368 -3.97 -8.53 -2.03
C PHE A 368 -5.03 -8.30 -0.96
N GLN A 369 -6.30 -8.06 -1.34
CA GLN A 369 -7.40 -7.88 -0.38
C GLN A 369 -7.66 -9.16 0.44
N LEU A 370 -7.54 -10.35 -0.15
CA LEU A 370 -7.65 -11.60 0.62
C LEU A 370 -6.56 -11.68 1.71
N ALA A 371 -5.35 -11.27 1.42
CA ALA A 371 -4.27 -11.21 2.41
C ALA A 371 -4.53 -10.13 3.48
N ALA A 372 -5.04 -8.96 3.08
CA ALA A 372 -5.43 -7.89 4.00
C ALA A 372 -6.59 -8.28 4.92
N ILE A 373 -7.43 -9.23 4.50
CA ILE A 373 -8.44 -9.85 5.38
C ILE A 373 -7.79 -10.85 6.34
N ALA A 374 -6.98 -11.76 5.80
CA ALA A 374 -6.41 -12.86 6.59
C ALA A 374 -5.42 -12.36 7.66
N GLY A 375 -4.63 -11.32 7.36
CA GLY A 375 -3.57 -10.82 8.24
C GLY A 375 -4.07 -10.37 9.61
N PRO A 376 -4.97 -9.36 9.71
CA PRO A 376 -5.50 -8.90 10.98
C PRO A 376 -6.26 -9.99 11.75
N VAL A 377 -7.00 -10.85 11.05
CA VAL A 377 -7.73 -11.97 11.66
C VAL A 377 -6.76 -12.95 12.32
N VAL A 378 -5.69 -13.36 11.62
CA VAL A 378 -4.68 -14.28 12.17
C VAL A 378 -3.94 -13.62 13.32
N ALA A 379 -3.57 -12.35 13.21
CA ALA A 379 -2.93 -11.60 14.29
C ALA A 379 -3.82 -11.53 15.53
N GLY A 380 -5.07 -11.10 15.37
CA GLY A 380 -6.04 -11.02 16.46
C GLY A 380 -6.27 -12.36 17.14
N LEU A 381 -6.46 -13.43 16.36
CA LEU A 381 -6.69 -14.78 16.88
C LEU A 381 -5.49 -15.31 17.68
N LEU A 382 -4.28 -15.21 17.13
CA LEU A 382 -3.11 -15.80 17.76
C LEU A 382 -2.64 -14.99 18.98
N LEU A 383 -2.62 -13.66 18.88
CA LEU A 383 -2.23 -12.81 19.98
C LEU A 383 -3.30 -12.75 21.07
N GLY A 384 -4.59 -12.75 20.72
CA GLY A 384 -5.69 -12.83 21.68
C GLY A 384 -5.68 -14.12 22.49
N ARG A 385 -5.26 -15.24 21.88
CA ARG A 385 -5.07 -16.52 22.57
C ARG A 385 -3.71 -16.65 23.29
N ARG A 386 -2.94 -15.57 23.38
CA ARG A 386 -1.62 -15.53 24.00
C ARG A 386 -0.62 -16.52 23.38
N LEU A 387 -0.62 -16.62 22.05
CA LEU A 387 0.27 -17.48 21.25
C LEU A 387 1.28 -16.65 20.42
N PRO A 388 2.07 -15.73 21.04
CA PRO A 388 2.95 -14.83 20.29
C PRO A 388 4.06 -15.58 19.54
N ALA A 389 4.59 -16.68 20.08
CA ALA A 389 5.60 -17.48 19.40
C ALA A 389 5.04 -18.15 18.13
N VAL A 390 3.78 -18.62 18.17
CA VAL A 390 3.10 -19.18 16.99
C VAL A 390 2.86 -18.10 15.96
N PHE A 391 2.47 -16.88 16.38
CA PHE A 391 2.30 -15.74 15.47
C PHE A 391 3.59 -15.42 14.71
N VAL A 392 4.72 -15.26 15.41
CA VAL A 392 6.03 -15.05 14.78
C VAL A 392 6.39 -16.22 13.87
N GLY A 393 6.18 -17.46 14.33
CA GLY A 393 6.41 -18.68 13.54
C GLY A 393 5.62 -18.71 12.22
N VAL A 394 4.34 -18.29 12.22
CA VAL A 394 3.51 -18.17 11.00
C VAL A 394 4.09 -17.15 10.04
N LEU A 395 4.56 -16.00 10.51
CA LEU A 395 5.17 -14.98 9.66
C LEU A 395 6.47 -15.47 9.03
N LEU A 396 7.33 -16.12 9.81
CA LEU A 396 8.59 -16.69 9.33
C LEU A 396 8.33 -17.83 8.33
N ALA A 397 7.36 -18.70 8.61
CA ALA A 397 6.96 -19.75 7.69
C ALA A 397 6.43 -19.15 6.36
N GLY A 398 5.62 -18.07 6.43
CA GLY A 398 5.18 -17.34 5.25
C GLY A 398 6.33 -16.77 4.42
N CYS A 399 7.36 -16.22 5.06
CA CYS A 399 8.58 -15.77 4.38
C CYS A 399 9.31 -16.94 3.71
N VAL A 400 9.44 -18.08 4.37
CA VAL A 400 10.07 -19.29 3.77
C VAL A 400 9.27 -19.77 2.57
N VAL A 401 7.94 -19.91 2.69
CA VAL A 401 7.05 -20.30 1.58
C VAL A 401 7.22 -19.35 0.40
N MET A 402 7.29 -18.04 0.65
CA MET A 402 7.50 -17.05 -0.40
C MET A 402 8.84 -17.26 -1.13
N VAL A 403 9.94 -17.54 -0.43
CA VAL A 403 11.24 -17.86 -1.06
C VAL A 403 11.13 -19.12 -1.91
N LEU A 404 10.45 -20.16 -1.43
CA LEU A 404 10.27 -21.42 -2.17
C LEU A 404 9.43 -21.21 -3.45
N LEU A 405 8.36 -20.41 -3.35
CA LEU A 405 7.54 -20.03 -4.50
C LEU A 405 8.36 -19.23 -5.52
N LEU A 406 9.13 -18.24 -5.06
CA LEU A 406 9.97 -17.40 -5.93
C LEU A 406 11.05 -18.22 -6.65
N ARG A 407 11.64 -19.23 -6.00
CA ARG A 407 12.56 -20.16 -6.64
C ARG A 407 11.89 -20.96 -7.77
N ARG A 408 10.62 -21.35 -7.59
CA ARG A 408 9.84 -22.01 -8.66
C ARG A 408 9.52 -21.03 -9.79
N VAL A 409 9.08 -19.82 -9.45
CA VAL A 409 8.78 -18.76 -10.41
C VAL A 409 10.03 -18.41 -11.23
N GLU A 410 11.22 -18.29 -10.61
CA GLU A 410 12.47 -17.97 -11.31
C GLU A 410 12.80 -18.94 -12.46
N ARG A 411 12.36 -20.21 -12.35
CA ARG A 411 12.63 -21.25 -13.36
C ARG A 411 11.70 -21.16 -14.57
N VAL A 412 10.52 -20.55 -14.42
CA VAL A 412 9.45 -20.58 -15.43
C VAL A 412 9.05 -19.19 -15.94
N ILE A 413 9.43 -18.13 -15.24
CA ILE A 413 9.10 -16.76 -15.63
C ILE A 413 9.88 -16.33 -16.87
N PRO A 414 9.25 -15.66 -17.85
CA PRO A 414 9.94 -15.09 -19.00
C PRO A 414 11.05 -14.13 -18.58
N ALA A 415 12.18 -14.13 -19.28
CA ALA A 415 13.35 -13.30 -18.97
C ALA A 415 13.00 -11.80 -18.88
N ALA A 416 12.18 -11.31 -19.80
CA ALA A 416 11.70 -9.93 -19.83
C ALA A 416 10.91 -9.58 -18.56
N ALA A 417 9.95 -10.43 -18.16
CA ALA A 417 9.17 -10.23 -16.94
C ALA A 417 10.02 -10.34 -15.65
N ASN A 418 11.18 -11.03 -15.73
CA ASN A 418 12.17 -11.11 -14.64
C ASN A 418 13.19 -9.95 -14.65
N GLY A 419 13.00 -8.94 -15.50
CA GLY A 419 13.87 -7.75 -15.56
C GLY A 419 15.17 -7.96 -16.35
N LEU A 420 15.31 -9.07 -17.06
CA LEU A 420 16.45 -9.33 -17.95
C LEU A 420 16.09 -8.85 -19.35
N ARG A 421 16.62 -7.68 -19.76
CA ARG A 421 16.55 -7.25 -21.17
C ARG A 421 17.36 -8.22 -22.01
N GLY A 422 16.77 -8.77 -23.06
CA GLY A 422 17.50 -9.54 -24.06
C GLY A 422 18.61 -8.68 -24.67
N ARG A 423 19.79 -9.27 -24.91
CA ARG A 423 20.92 -8.60 -25.57
C ARG A 423 20.60 -8.16 -27.02
N GLU A 424 19.39 -8.45 -27.52
CA GLU A 424 18.96 -8.20 -28.91
C GLU A 424 18.33 -6.82 -29.15
N ASP A 425 17.99 -6.05 -28.11
CA ASP A 425 17.38 -4.72 -28.24
C ASP A 425 18.40 -3.57 -28.25
N HIS A 426 19.67 -3.84 -28.54
CA HIS A 426 20.61 -2.74 -28.81
C HIS A 426 20.40 -2.27 -30.26
N PRO A 427 20.10 -0.97 -30.52
CA PRO A 427 19.92 -0.44 -31.89
C PRO A 427 21.16 -0.57 -32.81
N ALA A 428 22.29 -1.09 -32.29
CA ALA A 428 23.48 -1.39 -33.08
C ALA A 428 23.30 -2.58 -34.06
N GLY A 429 22.28 -3.44 -33.88
CA GLY A 429 22.01 -4.56 -34.80
C GLY A 429 21.23 -4.20 -36.06
N GLN A 430 20.58 -3.03 -36.11
CA GLN A 430 19.81 -2.61 -37.30
C GLN A 430 20.64 -1.91 -38.39
N VAL A 431 21.82 -1.41 -38.07
CA VAL A 431 22.70 -0.72 -39.05
C VAL A 431 23.43 -1.70 -39.96
N ALA A 432 23.61 -2.97 -39.55
CA ALA A 432 24.34 -3.97 -40.34
C ALA A 432 23.51 -4.66 -41.43
N ARG A 433 22.18 -4.49 -41.49
CA ARG A 433 21.34 -5.12 -42.55
C ARG A 433 20.98 -4.18 -43.72
N PHE A 434 21.35 -2.90 -43.68
CA PHE A 434 21.14 -1.97 -44.78
C PHE A 434 22.36 -1.70 -45.66
N SER A 435 23.50 -2.37 -45.42
CA SER A 435 24.70 -2.21 -46.27
C SER A 435 24.96 -3.41 -47.24
N GLN A 436 23.98 -4.31 -47.36
CA GLN A 436 24.06 -5.44 -48.33
C GLN A 436 22.78 -5.57 -49.18
N MET A 437 22.24 -4.46 -49.65
CA MET A 437 21.31 -4.40 -50.79
C MET A 437 21.74 -3.32 -51.76
#